data_dfcbcbcf596cefe5d6ba8c7091f81ae1
#
_entry.id   dfcbcbcf596cefe5d6ba8c7091f81ae1
#
_cell.length_a   1.000
_cell.length_b   1.000
_cell.length_c   1.000
_cell.angle_alpha   90.00
_cell.angle_beta   90.00
_cell.angle_gamma   90.00
#
_symmetry.space_group_name_H-M   'P 1'
#
loop_
_entity.id
_entity.type
_entity.pdbx_description
1 polymer ?
#
loop_
_entity_poly.entity_id
_entity_poly.type
_entity_poly.pdbx_seq_one_letter_code
_entity_poly.pdbx_strand_id
1 'polypeptide(L)'
;MRRVSIIIAVCAVLALGVGLIGQGRDLDTIMKEIGPLWGTPQAPGLQQALDAPTPDTAKIAADAAKLQSLFTEAEGQFTKLKMAEAAGMAKAESEAAGALAKEAKTGKIADTKAAKTSVGQCKACHGKYREPDPNGGFKVKAQ
;
A
#
# COMPACT_ATOMS: atom_id res chain seq x y z
N MET A 1 -21.23 34.07 -36.83
CA MET A 1 -21.96 33.09 -36.05
C MET A 1 -21.25 31.74 -36.02
N ARG A 2 -19.93 31.72 -35.72
CA ARG A 2 -19.09 30.46 -35.80
C ARG A 2 -18.27 30.16 -34.53
N ARG A 3 -18.49 30.92 -33.46
CA ARG A 3 -17.68 30.82 -32.22
C ARG A 3 -18.42 30.23 -31.02
N VAL A 4 -19.71 29.90 -31.13
CA VAL A 4 -20.51 29.35 -30.01
C VAL A 4 -20.52 27.82 -29.96
N SER A 5 -20.25 27.15 -31.10
CA SER A 5 -20.34 25.68 -31.19
C SER A 5 -19.15 24.90 -30.58
N ILE A 6 -18.02 25.56 -30.26
CA ILE A 6 -16.81 24.87 -29.75
C ILE A 6 -16.86 24.72 -28.23
N ILE A 7 -17.61 25.56 -27.52
CA ILE A 7 -17.63 25.52 -26.04
C ILE A 7 -18.50 24.39 -25.52
N ILE A 8 -19.49 23.92 -26.26
CA ILE A 8 -20.40 22.84 -25.82
C ILE A 8 -19.73 21.45 -25.93
N ALA A 9 -18.76 21.27 -26.83
CA ALA A 9 -18.09 19.97 -27.04
C ALA A 9 -17.08 19.63 -25.93
N VAL A 10 -16.52 20.64 -25.24
CA VAL A 10 -15.51 20.42 -24.19
C VAL A 10 -16.13 20.00 -22.84
N CYS A 11 -17.36 20.43 -22.55
CA CYS A 11 -18.04 20.07 -21.31
C CYS A 11 -18.60 18.64 -21.30
N ALA A 12 -18.82 18.01 -22.45
CA ALA A 12 -19.34 16.64 -22.51
C ALA A 12 -18.29 15.54 -22.25
N VAL A 13 -17.01 15.85 -22.42
CA VAL A 13 -15.91 14.88 -22.19
C VAL A 13 -15.53 14.77 -20.72
N LEU A 14 -15.79 15.77 -19.89
CA LEU A 14 -15.49 15.77 -18.46
C LEU A 14 -16.51 14.99 -17.60
N ALA A 15 -17.68 14.67 -18.15
CA ALA A 15 -18.73 13.97 -17.40
C ALA A 15 -18.63 12.43 -17.42
N LEU A 16 -17.77 11.85 -18.26
CA LEU A 16 -17.61 10.38 -18.39
C LEU A 16 -16.45 9.81 -17.57
N GLY A 17 -15.71 10.65 -16.84
CA GLY A 17 -14.54 10.23 -16.06
C GLY A 17 -14.81 9.84 -14.60
N VAL A 18 -16.03 9.94 -14.09
CA VAL A 18 -16.33 9.76 -12.65
C VAL A 18 -16.95 8.38 -12.33
N GLY A 19 -17.11 7.50 -13.30
CA GLY A 19 -17.87 6.26 -13.16
C GLY A 19 -17.09 4.99 -12.79
N LEU A 20 -15.78 5.03 -12.56
CA LEU A 20 -14.96 3.84 -12.28
C LEU A 20 -14.25 3.87 -10.89
N ILE A 21 -14.71 4.71 -9.98
CA ILE A 21 -14.25 4.66 -8.58
C ILE A 21 -15.24 3.77 -7.84
N GLY A 22 -15.02 2.45 -7.80
CA GLY A 22 -16.00 1.77 -7.02
C GLY A 22 -15.95 0.28 -6.75
N GLN A 23 -15.01 -0.49 -7.23
CA GLN A 23 -14.78 -1.81 -6.62
C GLN A 23 -13.31 -1.86 -6.22
N GLY A 24 -13.03 -1.31 -5.03
CA GLY A 24 -11.71 -1.46 -4.42
C GLY A 24 -11.39 -2.95 -4.35
N ARG A 25 -10.15 -3.30 -4.68
CA ARG A 25 -9.66 -4.68 -4.58
C ARG A 25 -9.97 -5.21 -3.19
N ASP A 26 -10.28 -6.50 -3.09
CA ASP A 26 -10.50 -7.13 -1.81
C ASP A 26 -9.20 -7.17 -0.98
N LEU A 27 -9.35 -7.27 0.33
CA LEU A 27 -8.21 -7.20 1.26
C LEU A 27 -7.22 -8.33 1.06
N ASP A 28 -7.68 -9.54 0.68
CA ASP A 28 -6.82 -10.70 0.44
C ASP A 28 -5.91 -10.45 -0.78
N THR A 29 -6.44 -9.89 -1.85
CA THR A 29 -5.67 -9.49 -3.03
C THR A 29 -4.61 -8.44 -2.68
N ILE A 30 -4.97 -7.41 -1.90
CA ILE A 30 -4.03 -6.38 -1.45
C ILE A 30 -2.90 -7.01 -0.61
N MET A 31 -3.22 -7.86 0.34
CA MET A 31 -2.24 -8.52 1.20
C MET A 31 -1.31 -9.47 0.44
N LYS A 32 -1.81 -10.15 -0.60
CA LYS A 32 -0.99 -10.97 -1.50
C LYS A 32 0.02 -10.16 -2.31
N GLU A 33 -0.26 -8.90 -2.60
CA GLU A 33 0.71 -8.00 -3.25
C GLU A 33 1.71 -7.39 -2.26
N ILE A 34 1.29 -7.07 -1.04
CA ILE A 34 2.18 -6.53 0.01
C ILE A 34 3.27 -7.54 0.37
N GLY A 35 2.93 -8.81 0.54
CA GLY A 35 3.84 -9.84 1.00
C GLY A 35 5.16 -9.91 0.20
N PRO A 36 5.14 -10.13 -1.12
CA PRO A 36 6.34 -10.17 -1.95
C PRO A 36 7.10 -8.84 -2.00
N LEU A 37 6.41 -7.70 -1.94
CA LEU A 37 7.06 -6.38 -1.93
C LEU A 37 7.82 -6.13 -0.64
N TRP A 38 7.24 -6.48 0.50
CA TRP A 38 7.93 -6.39 1.78
C TRP A 38 9.07 -7.42 1.88
N GLY A 39 8.83 -8.61 1.41
CA GLY A 39 9.77 -9.72 1.40
C GLY A 39 9.36 -10.87 2.31
N THR A 40 9.61 -12.05 1.82
CA THR A 40 9.44 -13.31 2.53
C THR A 40 10.76 -14.10 2.49
N PRO A 41 10.91 -15.17 3.27
CA PRO A 41 12.09 -16.03 3.17
C PRO A 41 12.31 -16.59 1.74
N GLN A 42 11.24 -16.75 0.96
CA GLN A 42 11.27 -17.30 -0.39
C GLN A 42 11.34 -16.24 -1.49
N ALA A 43 10.96 -15.00 -1.18
CA ALA A 43 10.92 -13.89 -2.14
C ALA A 43 11.54 -12.64 -1.50
N PRO A 44 12.83 -12.36 -1.75
CA PRO A 44 13.48 -11.14 -1.27
C PRO A 44 12.75 -9.89 -1.74
N GLY A 45 12.43 -8.98 -0.81
CA GLY A 45 11.75 -7.72 -1.07
C GLY A 45 12.45 -6.53 -0.40
N LEU A 46 11.67 -5.51 -0.05
CA LEU A 46 12.15 -4.28 0.56
C LEU A 46 12.95 -4.53 1.85
N GLN A 47 12.54 -5.50 2.66
CA GLN A 47 13.23 -5.86 3.90
C GLN A 47 14.69 -6.25 3.65
N GLN A 48 14.93 -7.11 2.67
CA GLN A 48 16.26 -7.58 2.31
C GLN A 48 17.05 -6.49 1.57
N ALA A 49 16.38 -5.66 0.78
CA ALA A 49 17.02 -4.53 0.12
C ALA A 49 17.57 -3.49 1.12
N LEU A 50 16.87 -3.29 2.24
CA LEU A 50 17.32 -2.43 3.35
C LEU A 50 18.49 -3.04 4.14
N ASP A 51 18.64 -4.37 4.16
CA ASP A 51 19.75 -5.07 4.81
C ASP A 51 21.01 -5.19 3.92
N ALA A 52 20.93 -4.80 2.66
CA ALA A 52 22.04 -4.88 1.72
C ALA A 52 23.20 -3.96 2.14
N PRO A 53 24.47 -4.39 1.98
CA PRO A 53 25.63 -3.53 2.28
C PRO A 53 25.65 -2.24 1.47
N THR A 54 25.06 -2.27 0.27
CA THR A 54 24.88 -1.11 -0.60
C THR A 54 23.43 -1.12 -1.08
N PRO A 55 22.51 -0.45 -0.35
CA PRO A 55 21.10 -0.41 -0.71
C PRO A 55 20.87 0.31 -2.06
N ASP A 56 20.12 -0.33 -2.95
CA ASP A 56 19.60 0.33 -4.16
C ASP A 56 18.46 1.28 -3.78
N THR A 57 18.80 2.54 -3.55
CA THR A 57 17.83 3.54 -3.08
C THR A 57 16.75 3.83 -4.12
N ALA A 58 17.02 3.70 -5.43
CA ALA A 58 16.01 3.88 -6.47
C ALA A 58 14.96 2.78 -6.43
N LYS A 59 15.39 1.52 -6.30
CA LYS A 59 14.51 0.38 -6.13
C LYS A 59 13.71 0.47 -4.82
N ILE A 60 14.37 0.82 -3.71
CA ILE A 60 13.71 1.01 -2.41
C ILE A 60 12.65 2.09 -2.48
N ALA A 61 12.93 3.22 -3.16
CA ALA A 61 11.96 4.30 -3.33
C ALA A 61 10.72 3.84 -4.11
N ALA A 62 10.89 3.06 -5.17
CA ALA A 62 9.80 2.53 -5.97
C ALA A 62 8.94 1.52 -5.19
N ASP A 63 9.58 0.54 -4.53
CA ASP A 63 8.90 -0.50 -3.76
C ASP A 63 8.17 0.10 -2.55
N ALA A 64 8.78 1.05 -1.83
CA ALA A 64 8.17 1.74 -0.71
C ALA A 64 6.97 2.60 -1.15
N ALA A 65 7.05 3.28 -2.29
CA ALA A 65 5.91 4.03 -2.83
C ALA A 65 4.74 3.10 -3.21
N LYS A 66 5.02 1.91 -3.75
CA LYS A 66 4.00 0.91 -4.04
C LYS A 66 3.37 0.35 -2.76
N LEU A 67 4.19 0.06 -1.73
CA LEU A 67 3.68 -0.34 -0.41
C LEU A 67 2.79 0.74 0.21
N GLN A 68 3.16 2.02 0.12
CA GLN A 68 2.34 3.13 0.58
C GLN A 68 0.94 3.08 -0.06
N SER A 69 0.86 2.91 -1.38
CA SER A 69 -0.42 2.81 -2.09
C SER A 69 -1.26 1.62 -1.61
N LEU A 70 -0.64 0.44 -1.47
CA LEU A 70 -1.33 -0.77 -1.04
C LEU A 70 -1.84 -0.67 0.40
N PHE A 71 -1.07 -0.08 1.32
CA PHE A 71 -1.54 0.15 2.68
C PHE A 71 -2.64 1.20 2.76
N THR A 72 -2.64 2.22 1.89
CA THR A 72 -3.76 3.17 1.78
C THR A 72 -5.03 2.46 1.31
N GLU A 73 -4.92 1.54 0.35
CA GLU A 73 -6.07 0.73 -0.07
C GLU A 73 -6.57 -0.19 1.05
N ALA A 74 -5.64 -0.82 1.80
CA ALA A 74 -5.97 -1.66 2.95
C ALA A 74 -6.69 -0.87 4.05
N GLU A 75 -6.24 0.35 4.37
CA GLU A 75 -6.91 1.27 5.28
C GLU A 75 -8.38 1.49 4.88
N GLY A 76 -8.60 1.77 3.59
CA GLY A 76 -9.95 1.95 3.04
C GLY A 76 -10.82 0.70 3.17
N GLN A 77 -10.27 -0.50 2.97
CA GLN A 77 -11.01 -1.75 3.15
C GLN A 77 -11.31 -2.02 4.62
N PHE A 78 -10.36 -1.84 5.54
CA PHE A 78 -10.63 -1.98 6.98
C PHE A 78 -11.66 -0.97 7.49
N THR A 79 -11.66 0.25 6.96
CA THR A 79 -12.68 1.26 7.27
C THR A 79 -14.08 0.79 6.84
N LYS A 80 -14.23 0.23 5.64
CA LYS A 80 -15.49 -0.35 5.16
C LYS A 80 -15.96 -1.52 6.04
N LEU A 81 -15.03 -2.32 6.54
CA LEU A 81 -15.28 -3.42 7.46
C LEU A 81 -15.53 -2.96 8.91
N LYS A 82 -15.53 -1.65 9.17
CA LYS A 82 -15.67 -1.04 10.52
C LYS A 82 -14.59 -1.48 11.52
N MET A 83 -13.43 -1.85 11.05
CA MET A 83 -12.27 -2.29 11.83
C MET A 83 -11.33 -1.10 12.07
N ALA A 84 -11.74 -0.14 12.89
CA ALA A 84 -11.07 1.15 13.06
C ALA A 84 -9.60 1.04 13.48
N GLU A 85 -9.27 0.10 14.38
CA GLU A 85 -7.89 -0.11 14.81
C GLU A 85 -7.02 -0.70 13.70
N ALA A 86 -7.53 -1.68 12.93
CA ALA A 86 -6.82 -2.24 11.79
C ALA A 86 -6.60 -1.18 10.69
N ALA A 87 -7.59 -0.31 10.46
CA ALA A 87 -7.46 0.84 9.57
C ALA A 87 -6.35 1.79 10.06
N GLY A 88 -6.30 2.09 11.36
CA GLY A 88 -5.23 2.89 11.96
C GLY A 88 -3.84 2.28 11.79
N MET A 89 -3.72 0.95 11.93
CA MET A 89 -2.46 0.24 11.70
C MET A 89 -2.04 0.33 10.22
N ALA A 90 -2.96 0.11 9.28
CA ALA A 90 -2.68 0.22 7.84
C ALA A 90 -2.28 1.64 7.46
N LYS A 91 -2.92 2.67 8.05
CA LYS A 91 -2.54 4.07 7.87
C LYS A 91 -1.11 4.34 8.33
N ALA A 92 -0.73 3.88 9.53
CA ALA A 92 0.62 4.05 10.05
C ALA A 92 1.68 3.41 9.13
N GLU A 93 1.41 2.21 8.61
CA GLU A 93 2.27 1.55 7.62
C GLU A 93 2.37 2.33 6.30
N SER A 94 1.26 2.89 5.82
CA SER A 94 1.25 3.75 4.63
C SER A 94 2.12 5.00 4.83
N GLU A 95 1.99 5.67 5.98
CA GLU A 95 2.78 6.85 6.32
C GLU A 95 4.27 6.52 6.41
N ALA A 96 4.63 5.41 7.08
CA ALA A 96 6.01 4.95 7.20
C ALA A 96 6.62 4.59 5.83
N ALA A 97 5.90 3.86 5.00
CA ALA A 97 6.33 3.52 3.64
C ALA A 97 6.50 4.78 2.78
N GLY A 98 5.61 5.75 2.90
CA GLY A 98 5.71 7.04 2.21
C GLY A 98 6.91 7.87 2.66
N ALA A 99 7.23 7.87 3.95
CA ALA A 99 8.42 8.53 4.48
C ALA A 99 9.70 7.88 3.92
N LEU A 100 9.79 6.55 3.95
CA LEU A 100 10.92 5.80 3.37
C LEU A 100 11.07 6.07 1.87
N ALA A 101 9.97 6.10 1.11
CA ALA A 101 10.01 6.39 -0.32
C ALA A 101 10.57 7.79 -0.60
N LYS A 102 10.20 8.79 0.20
CA LYS A 102 10.74 10.16 0.08
C LYS A 102 12.22 10.21 0.42
N GLU A 103 12.63 9.58 1.51
CA GLU A 103 14.04 9.54 1.93
C GLU A 103 14.90 8.85 0.88
N ALA A 104 14.51 7.65 0.42
CA ALA A 104 15.26 6.90 -0.59
C ALA A 104 15.42 7.66 -1.92
N LYS A 105 14.47 8.49 -2.31
CA LYS A 105 14.58 9.38 -3.50
C LYS A 105 15.72 10.39 -3.39
N THR A 106 16.20 10.70 -2.19
CA THR A 106 17.39 11.58 -2.02
C THR A 106 18.71 10.86 -2.32
N GLY A 107 18.66 9.57 -2.59
CA GLY A 107 19.85 8.73 -2.79
C GLY A 107 20.50 8.26 -1.48
N LYS A 108 19.86 8.53 -0.32
CA LYS A 108 20.37 8.14 1.00
C LYS A 108 19.21 7.65 1.87
N ILE A 109 19.51 6.72 2.76
CA ILE A 109 18.61 6.27 3.83
C ILE A 109 19.42 6.38 5.12
N ALA A 110 19.01 7.29 6.01
CA ALA A 110 19.78 7.63 7.20
C ALA A 110 19.90 6.45 8.17
N ASP A 111 18.81 5.69 8.35
CA ASP A 111 18.77 4.51 9.22
C ASP A 111 17.88 3.43 8.60
N THR A 112 18.51 2.47 7.91
CA THR A 112 17.81 1.35 7.28
C THR A 112 17.13 0.44 8.32
N LYS A 113 17.69 0.31 9.53
CA LYS A 113 17.10 -0.50 10.59
C LYS A 113 15.84 0.17 11.15
N ALA A 114 15.86 1.48 11.38
CA ALA A 114 14.68 2.23 11.80
C ALA A 114 13.59 2.19 10.72
N ALA A 115 13.94 2.40 9.45
CA ALA A 115 13.03 2.29 8.33
C ALA A 115 12.37 0.90 8.25
N LYS A 116 13.16 -0.17 8.36
CA LYS A 116 12.68 -1.55 8.37
C LYS A 116 11.72 -1.81 9.55
N THR A 117 12.03 -1.28 10.73
CA THR A 117 11.17 -1.43 11.91
C THR A 117 9.87 -0.66 11.72
N SER A 118 9.90 0.55 11.18
CA SER A 118 8.72 1.40 11.00
C SER A 118 7.72 0.83 9.98
N VAL A 119 8.22 0.25 8.87
CA VAL A 119 7.38 -0.35 7.81
C VAL A 119 7.04 -1.82 8.10
N GLY A 120 7.65 -2.45 9.08
CA GLY A 120 7.58 -3.90 9.31
C GLY A 120 6.62 -4.36 10.39
N GLN A 121 5.59 -3.59 10.76
CA GLN A 121 4.66 -3.92 11.84
C GLN A 121 3.59 -4.98 11.47
N CYS A 122 3.78 -5.67 10.35
CA CYS A 122 2.85 -6.70 9.83
C CYS A 122 2.46 -7.76 10.86
N LYS A 123 3.39 -8.17 11.74
CA LYS A 123 3.13 -9.19 12.77
C LYS A 123 2.09 -8.75 13.80
N ALA A 124 2.09 -7.48 14.18
CA ALA A 124 1.15 -6.93 15.16
C ALA A 124 -0.28 -7.01 14.61
N CYS A 125 -0.49 -6.56 13.37
CA CYS A 125 -1.78 -6.64 12.69
C CYS A 125 -2.22 -8.09 12.45
N HIS A 126 -1.34 -8.92 11.85
CA HIS A 126 -1.65 -10.32 11.56
C HIS A 126 -1.97 -11.13 12.81
N GLY A 127 -1.25 -10.94 13.91
CA GLY A 127 -1.52 -11.64 15.17
C GLY A 127 -2.91 -11.36 15.73
N LYS A 128 -3.43 -10.14 15.49
CA LYS A 128 -4.73 -9.72 16.01
C LYS A 128 -5.89 -10.03 15.06
N TYR A 129 -5.71 -9.80 13.76
CA TYR A 129 -6.81 -9.75 12.78
C TYR A 129 -6.79 -10.86 11.73
N ARG A 130 -5.81 -11.75 11.75
CA ARG A 130 -5.67 -12.84 10.79
C ARG A 130 -5.86 -14.18 11.48
N GLU A 131 -6.62 -15.09 10.86
CA GLU A 131 -6.78 -16.46 11.30
C GLU A 131 -6.66 -17.44 10.11
N PRO A 132 -6.31 -18.71 10.35
CA PRO A 132 -6.32 -19.72 9.29
C PRO A 132 -7.72 -19.86 8.68
N ASP A 133 -7.78 -20.00 7.35
CA ASP A 133 -9.01 -20.35 6.66
C ASP A 133 -9.10 -21.87 6.50
N PRO A 134 -10.24 -22.51 6.83
CA PRO A 134 -10.42 -23.94 6.65
C PRO A 134 -10.22 -24.44 5.22
N ASN A 135 -10.44 -23.55 4.23
CA ASN A 135 -10.25 -23.82 2.81
C ASN A 135 -8.82 -23.56 2.32
N GLY A 136 -7.90 -23.28 3.22
CA GLY A 136 -6.51 -22.95 2.94
C GLY A 136 -6.21 -21.46 2.96
N GLY A 137 -4.97 -21.11 3.35
CA GLY A 137 -4.55 -19.72 3.48
C GLY A 137 -5.04 -19.07 4.78
N PHE A 138 -5.45 -17.82 4.69
CA PHE A 138 -5.85 -17.02 5.86
C PHE A 138 -7.01 -16.09 5.52
N LYS A 139 -7.79 -15.75 6.52
CA LYS A 139 -8.87 -14.77 6.45
C LYS A 139 -8.80 -13.77 7.58
N VAL A 140 -9.56 -12.70 7.45
CA VAL A 140 -9.74 -11.72 8.54
C VAL A 140 -10.65 -12.33 9.61
N LYS A 141 -10.23 -12.24 10.87
CA LYS A 141 -11.07 -12.67 12.02
C LYS A 141 -12.37 -11.87 12.04
N ALA A 142 -13.47 -12.54 12.24
CA ALA A 142 -14.73 -11.88 12.56
C ALA A 142 -14.59 -11.08 13.87
N GLN A 143 -15.12 -9.87 13.88
CA GLN A 143 -15.13 -8.97 15.04
C GLN A 143 -16.48 -9.08 15.76
#